data_85ba3a088f643707ad200192fbe26f48
#
_entry.id   85ba3a088f643707ad200192fbe26f48
#
_cell.length_a   1.000
_cell.length_b   1.000
_cell.length_c   1.000
_cell.angle_alpha   90.00
_cell.angle_beta   90.00
_cell.angle_gamma   90.00
#
_symmetry.space_group_name_H-M   'P 1'
#
loop_
_entity.id
_entity.type
_entity.pdbx_description
1 polymer ?
#
loop_
_entity_poly.entity_id
_entity_poly.type
_entity_poly.pdbx_seq_one_letter_code
_entity_poly.pdbx_strand_id
1 'polypeptide(L)'
;MANTASARKRIRQTEKRTERNRARRSRVRGFIRKVEQAIAGGDKAVAQEALRAAQPEMQRAADKGVFHDNTVARKLSRLSARVKAIGAPAQA
;
A
#
# COMPACT_ATOMS: atom_id res chain seq x y z
N MET A 1 -31.31 -16.78 10.49
CA MET A 1 -30.76 -16.05 11.64
C MET A 1 -29.51 -16.73 12.18
N ALA A 2 -28.49 -15.94 12.51
CA ALA A 2 -27.21 -16.47 12.94
C ALA A 2 -27.22 -16.87 14.42
N ASN A 3 -28.06 -17.83 14.79
CA ASN A 3 -28.23 -18.25 16.19
C ASN A 3 -27.44 -19.51 16.54
N THR A 4 -26.75 -20.13 15.56
CA THR A 4 -25.93 -21.30 15.82
C THR A 4 -24.53 -20.88 16.27
N ALA A 5 -23.87 -21.72 17.07
CA ALA A 5 -22.51 -21.45 17.53
C ALA A 5 -21.52 -21.26 16.36
N SER A 6 -21.70 -22.05 15.29
CA SER A 6 -20.85 -21.94 14.08
C SER A 6 -21.10 -20.63 13.35
N ALA A 7 -22.34 -20.16 13.26
CA ALA A 7 -22.66 -18.88 12.64
C ALA A 7 -22.08 -17.71 13.42
N ARG A 8 -22.15 -17.75 14.75
CA ARG A 8 -21.55 -16.72 15.61
C ARG A 8 -20.04 -16.71 15.49
N LYS A 9 -19.42 -17.87 15.41
CA LYS A 9 -17.98 -17.99 15.21
C LYS A 9 -17.56 -17.38 13.87
N ARG A 10 -18.33 -17.64 12.81
CA ARG A 10 -18.08 -17.09 11.48
C ARG A 10 -18.16 -15.56 11.48
N ILE A 11 -19.16 -15.01 12.16
CA ILE A 11 -19.32 -13.55 12.29
C ILE A 11 -18.08 -12.95 12.98
N ARG A 12 -17.66 -13.53 14.09
CA ARG A 12 -16.48 -13.05 14.83
C ARG A 12 -15.22 -13.13 13.98
N GLN A 13 -15.05 -14.21 13.21
CA GLN A 13 -13.89 -14.36 12.31
C GLN A 13 -13.91 -13.30 11.22
N THR A 14 -15.09 -13.02 10.66
CA THR A 14 -15.26 -12.00 9.62
C THR A 14 -14.94 -10.61 10.17
N GLU A 15 -15.40 -10.29 11.38
CA GLU A 15 -15.10 -9.02 12.03
C GLU A 15 -13.60 -8.82 12.24
N LYS A 16 -12.92 -9.84 12.76
CA LYS A 16 -11.47 -9.81 12.98
C LYS A 16 -10.71 -9.66 11.68
N ARG A 17 -11.15 -10.34 10.62
CA ARG A 17 -10.54 -10.27 9.30
C ARG A 17 -10.71 -8.88 8.70
N THR A 18 -11.89 -8.32 8.80
CA THR A 18 -12.20 -6.96 8.31
C THR A 18 -11.33 -5.93 9.02
N GLU A 19 -11.19 -6.06 10.33
CA GLU A 19 -10.36 -5.17 11.14
C GLU A 19 -8.90 -5.23 10.75
N ARG A 20 -8.36 -6.44 10.59
CA ARG A 20 -6.98 -6.66 10.14
C ARG A 20 -6.74 -6.07 8.75
N ASN A 21 -7.68 -6.29 7.83
CA ASN A 21 -7.56 -5.79 6.46
C ASN A 21 -7.61 -4.27 6.42
N ARG A 22 -8.45 -3.66 7.25
CA ARG A 22 -8.51 -2.21 7.39
C ARG A 22 -7.18 -1.65 7.88
N ALA A 23 -6.61 -2.27 8.91
CA ALA A 23 -5.32 -1.85 9.46
C ALA A 23 -4.21 -1.96 8.42
N ARG A 24 -4.18 -3.04 7.64
CA ARG A 24 -3.21 -3.21 6.56
C ARG A 24 -3.36 -2.18 5.47
N ARG A 25 -4.60 -1.89 5.05
CA ARG A 25 -4.86 -0.86 4.04
C ARG A 25 -4.40 0.51 4.51
N SER A 26 -4.70 0.85 5.76
CA SER A 26 -4.27 2.13 6.35
C SER A 26 -2.75 2.23 6.40
N ARG A 27 -2.08 1.14 6.77
CA ARG A 27 -0.62 1.08 6.82
C ARG A 27 0.00 1.30 5.43
N VAL A 28 -0.51 0.61 4.43
CA VAL A 28 -0.04 0.75 3.04
C VAL A 28 -0.27 2.17 2.52
N ARG A 29 -1.44 2.72 2.78
CA ARG A 29 -1.75 4.10 2.37
C ARG A 29 -0.81 5.11 3.02
N GLY A 30 -0.43 4.85 4.27
CA GLY A 30 0.56 5.68 4.98
C GLY A 30 1.92 5.66 4.29
N PHE A 31 2.39 4.48 3.90
CA PHE A 31 3.66 4.34 3.16
C PHE A 31 3.60 5.03 1.80
N ILE A 32 2.51 4.86 1.06
CA ILE A 32 2.32 5.51 -0.24
C ILE A 32 2.32 7.02 -0.08
N ARG A 33 1.63 7.54 0.93
CA ARG A 33 1.59 8.97 1.21
C ARG A 33 2.98 9.53 1.49
N LYS A 34 3.81 8.81 2.21
CA LYS A 34 5.20 9.23 2.47
C LYS A 34 6.00 9.34 1.19
N VAL A 35 5.83 8.39 0.27
CA VAL A 35 6.48 8.45 -1.05
C VAL A 35 6.00 9.67 -1.81
N GLU A 36 4.69 9.90 -1.85
CA GLU A 36 4.11 11.04 -2.58
C GLU A 36 4.56 12.37 -2.00
N GLN A 37 4.64 12.48 -0.68
CA GLN A 37 5.13 13.67 0.00
C GLN A 37 6.61 13.94 -0.33
N ALA A 38 7.42 12.89 -0.36
CA ALA A 38 8.83 13.01 -0.71
C ALA A 38 8.99 13.44 -2.18
N ILE A 39 8.16 12.92 -3.07
CA ILE A 39 8.15 13.33 -4.49
C ILE A 39 7.77 14.81 -4.60
N ALA A 40 6.74 15.24 -3.89
CA ALA A 40 6.30 16.63 -3.89
C ALA A 40 7.38 17.56 -3.32
N GLY A 41 8.18 17.08 -2.36
CA GLY A 41 9.30 17.81 -1.81
C GLY A 41 10.50 17.91 -2.73
N GLY A 42 10.56 17.11 -3.79
CA GLY A 42 11.61 17.19 -4.80
C GLY A 42 12.94 16.57 -4.40
N ASP A 43 13.00 15.86 -3.28
CA ASP A 43 14.23 15.19 -2.84
C ASP A 43 14.23 13.74 -3.31
N LYS A 44 15.02 13.45 -4.34
CA LYS A 44 15.09 12.12 -4.95
C LYS A 44 15.58 11.05 -3.97
N ALA A 45 16.59 11.36 -3.16
CA ALA A 45 17.15 10.40 -2.20
C ALA A 45 16.10 10.00 -1.17
N VAL A 46 15.37 10.98 -0.62
CA VAL A 46 14.29 10.73 0.34
C VAL A 46 13.15 9.94 -0.30
N ALA A 47 12.80 10.28 -1.55
CA ALA A 47 11.75 9.58 -2.28
C ALA A 47 12.13 8.13 -2.58
N GLN A 48 13.37 7.87 -2.97
CA GLN A 48 13.87 6.51 -3.21
C GLN A 48 13.83 5.68 -1.94
N GLU A 49 14.24 6.26 -0.83
CA GLU A 49 14.23 5.59 0.46
C GLU A 49 12.80 5.28 0.90
N ALA A 50 11.88 6.23 0.74
CA ALA A 50 10.47 6.04 1.06
C ALA A 50 9.84 4.95 0.18
N LEU A 51 10.16 4.92 -1.11
CA LEU A 51 9.67 3.89 -2.03
C LEU A 51 10.22 2.52 -1.66
N ARG A 52 11.49 2.44 -1.29
CA ARG A 52 12.13 1.20 -0.87
C ARG A 52 11.49 0.64 0.39
N ALA A 53 11.05 1.50 1.31
CA ALA A 53 10.33 1.10 2.50
C ALA A 53 8.88 0.69 2.20
N ALA A 54 8.23 1.35 1.23
CA ALA A 54 6.84 1.09 0.86
C ALA A 54 6.66 -0.21 0.07
N GLN A 55 7.63 -0.57 -0.76
CA GLN A 55 7.52 -1.71 -1.67
C GLN A 55 7.20 -3.03 -0.97
N PRO A 56 7.95 -3.46 0.06
CA PRO A 56 7.65 -4.71 0.74
C PRO A 56 6.30 -4.69 1.46
N GLU A 57 5.89 -3.54 1.98
CA GLU A 57 4.59 -3.40 2.63
C GLU A 57 3.43 -3.56 1.63
N MET A 58 3.57 -2.98 0.45
CA MET A 58 2.58 -3.11 -0.63
C MET A 58 2.50 -4.55 -1.13
N GLN A 59 3.64 -5.21 -1.29
CA GLN A 59 3.68 -6.60 -1.74
C GLN A 59 3.09 -7.55 -0.70
N ARG A 60 3.35 -7.33 0.58
CA ARG A 60 2.72 -8.11 1.65
C ARG A 60 1.21 -7.97 1.63
N ALA A 61 0.71 -6.76 1.39
CA ALA A 61 -0.72 -6.52 1.31
C ALA A 61 -1.34 -7.27 0.12
N ALA A 62 -0.65 -7.34 -1.00
CA ALA A 62 -1.08 -8.14 -2.15
C ALA A 62 -1.08 -9.63 -1.82
N ASP A 63 -0.02 -10.13 -1.18
CA ASP A 63 0.09 -11.54 -0.79
C ASP A 63 -1.00 -11.95 0.19
N LYS A 64 -1.43 -11.03 1.04
CA LYS A 64 -2.51 -11.27 2.00
C LYS A 64 -3.90 -11.05 1.40
N GLY A 65 -3.99 -10.69 0.13
CA GLY A 65 -5.26 -10.48 -0.56
C GLY A 65 -5.98 -9.18 -0.21
N VAL A 66 -5.31 -8.25 0.48
CA VAL A 66 -5.89 -6.95 0.84
C VAL A 66 -6.02 -6.06 -0.39
N PHE A 67 -5.04 -6.14 -1.29
CA PHE A 67 -5.05 -5.48 -2.59
C PHE A 67 -4.79 -6.51 -3.68
N HIS A 68 -5.35 -6.27 -4.86
CA HIS A 68 -5.07 -7.11 -6.01
C HIS A 68 -3.62 -6.88 -6.48
N ASP A 69 -2.95 -7.96 -6.91
CA ASP A 69 -1.55 -7.90 -7.38
C ASP A 69 -1.35 -6.86 -8.47
N ASN A 70 -2.27 -6.80 -9.43
CA ASN A 70 -2.17 -5.84 -10.54
C ASN A 70 -2.29 -4.40 -10.07
N THR A 71 -3.09 -4.14 -9.06
CA THR A 71 -3.23 -2.81 -8.46
C THR A 71 -1.92 -2.38 -7.82
N VAL A 72 -1.30 -3.29 -7.06
CA VAL A 72 -0.01 -3.03 -6.40
C VAL A 72 1.09 -2.81 -7.45
N ALA A 73 1.18 -3.68 -8.44
CA ALA A 73 2.18 -3.58 -9.50
C ALA A 73 2.06 -2.26 -10.25
N ARG A 74 0.85 -1.85 -10.60
CA ARG A 74 0.59 -0.59 -11.30
C ARG A 74 0.98 0.61 -10.45
N LYS A 75 0.61 0.60 -9.17
CA LYS A 75 0.94 1.70 -8.26
C LYS A 75 2.44 1.81 -8.05
N LEU A 76 3.14 0.70 -7.83
CA LEU A 76 4.60 0.67 -7.68
C LEU A 76 5.29 1.19 -8.94
N SER A 77 4.84 0.77 -10.10
CA SER A 77 5.39 1.22 -11.38
C SER A 77 5.26 2.72 -11.54
N ARG A 78 4.09 3.28 -11.23
CA ARG A 78 3.83 4.71 -11.33
C ARG A 78 4.66 5.51 -10.32
N LEU A 79 4.77 5.04 -9.09
CA LEU A 79 5.58 5.70 -8.07
C LEU A 79 7.06 5.66 -8.44
N SER A 80 7.54 4.52 -8.93
CA SER A 80 8.92 4.38 -9.38
C SER A 80 9.27 5.36 -10.50
N ALA A 81 8.37 5.50 -11.49
CA ALA A 81 8.56 6.45 -12.59
C ALA A 81 8.62 7.89 -12.09
N ARG A 82 7.75 8.25 -11.15
CA ARG A 82 7.73 9.60 -10.58
C ARG A 82 9.00 9.89 -9.78
N VAL A 83 9.49 8.91 -9.03
CA VAL A 83 10.74 9.05 -8.27
C VAL A 83 11.92 9.24 -9.21
N LYS A 84 11.98 8.46 -10.29
CA LYS A 84 13.05 8.60 -11.30
C LYS A 84 13.02 9.96 -11.98
N ALA A 85 11.86 10.56 -12.13
CA ALA A 85 11.71 11.85 -12.80
C ALA A 85 12.17 13.02 -11.92
N ILE A 86 12.35 12.83 -10.61
CA ILE A 86 12.81 13.90 -9.73
C ILE A 86 14.24 14.31 -10.10
N GLY A 87 14.44 15.61 -10.30
CA GLY A 87 15.75 16.13 -10.64
C GLY A 87 16.20 15.83 -12.07
N ALA A 88 15.38 15.14 -12.86
CA ALA A 88 15.67 14.94 -14.26
C ALA A 88 15.63 16.29 -14.99
N PRO A 89 16.59 16.59 -15.88
CA PRO A 89 16.51 17.82 -16.66
C PRO A 89 15.24 17.82 -17.49
N ALA A 90 14.58 18.96 -17.53
CA ALA A 90 13.38 19.13 -18.36
C ALA A 90 13.79 18.82 -19.80
N GLN A 91 13.22 17.77 -20.32
CA GLN A 91 13.44 17.43 -21.71
C GLN A 91 12.56 18.33 -22.57
N ALA A 92 13.22 19.20 -23.24
CA ALA A 92 12.54 20.06 -24.19
C ALA A 92 12.00 19.23 -25.34
#